data_7cebc3647b269cdf4d517931710b522b
#
_entry.id   7cebc3647b269cdf4d517931710b522b
#
_cell.length_a   1.000
_cell.length_b   1.000
_cell.length_c   1.000
_cell.angle_alpha   90.00
_cell.angle_beta   90.00
_cell.angle_gamma   90.00
#
_symmetry.space_group_name_H-M   'P 1'
#
loop_
_entity.id
_entity.type
_entity.pdbx_description
1 polymer ?
#
loop_
_entity_poly.entity_id
_entity_poly.type
_entity_poly.pdbx_seq_one_letter_code
_entity_poly.pdbx_strand_id
1 'polypeptide(L)'
;MVSCKKSSSTSTPAGPGTIAAQVSTGSNFTLLYAAVQKAGLATTLSGTGPFTVFAPTDSAFNASGITSSVINSLSAGALDTILLYHTLAAKVLAADVPAGPDAKVVTAGGDSIFVTNNANGVFVNGIKVTQANIAASNGVIHTIGNVLIPSFGNNLVQAVEADTSLSFLVAAVVRASTGSTNVAAVLSTGGIFTVFAPTNNAFRAAGFADTSAINAASPATLTSILTYHVIAGRVFSSDLTQGEQATTVNGETLTISLSSGATVKGNSNTSASNIIATNIVATNGVIHKIDQVLLP
;
A
#
# COMPACT_ATOMS: atom_id res chain seq x y z
N MET A 1 35.30 64.00 -12.88
CA MET A 1 35.37 62.60 -12.34
C MET A 1 33.98 62.21 -11.98
N VAL A 2 33.37 61.38 -12.78
CA VAL A 2 32.00 60.78 -12.51
C VAL A 2 32.22 59.40 -11.93
N SER A 3 31.88 59.25 -10.64
CA SER A 3 31.97 57.97 -9.93
C SER A 3 30.75 57.12 -10.27
N CYS A 4 30.94 56.06 -11.06
CA CYS A 4 29.92 55.02 -11.25
C CYS A 4 29.79 54.21 -9.98
N LYS A 5 28.68 54.37 -9.24
CA LYS A 5 28.26 53.47 -8.19
C LYS A 5 27.77 52.15 -8.85
N LYS A 6 28.52 51.09 -8.68
CA LYS A 6 28.16 49.73 -9.03
C LYS A 6 27.08 49.27 -8.02
N SER A 7 25.82 49.26 -8.43
CA SER A 7 24.75 48.63 -7.64
C SER A 7 24.93 47.11 -7.66
N SER A 8 25.43 46.56 -6.58
CA SER A 8 25.41 45.12 -6.34
C SER A 8 23.94 44.72 -6.08
N SER A 9 23.31 44.17 -7.08
CA SER A 9 22.05 43.48 -6.90
C SER A 9 22.31 42.22 -6.08
N THR A 10 22.08 42.27 -4.79
CA THR A 10 21.91 41.07 -3.94
C THR A 10 20.69 40.35 -4.44
N SER A 11 20.87 39.33 -5.29
CA SER A 11 19.78 38.38 -5.60
C SER A 11 19.46 37.61 -4.32
N THR A 12 18.36 37.97 -3.66
CA THR A 12 17.77 37.13 -2.64
C THR A 12 17.58 35.76 -3.26
N PRO A 13 18.01 34.66 -2.63
CA PRO A 13 17.75 33.33 -3.17
C PRO A 13 16.26 33.17 -3.39
N ALA A 14 15.83 32.79 -4.58
CA ALA A 14 14.45 32.51 -4.86
C ALA A 14 14.01 31.41 -3.87
N GLY A 15 12.92 31.64 -3.15
CA GLY A 15 12.34 30.63 -2.23
C GLY A 15 12.01 29.35 -2.98
N PRO A 16 11.70 28.26 -2.26
CA PRO A 16 11.36 27.00 -2.89
C PRO A 16 10.19 27.21 -3.85
N GLY A 17 10.24 26.60 -5.05
CA GLY A 17 9.15 26.61 -6.01
C GLY A 17 7.93 25.88 -5.49
N THR A 18 6.82 25.93 -6.23
CA THR A 18 5.63 25.12 -5.91
C THR A 18 5.93 23.62 -6.01
N ILE A 19 5.06 22.77 -5.47
CA ILE A 19 5.17 21.32 -5.59
C ILE A 19 5.30 20.90 -7.05
N ALA A 20 4.47 21.43 -7.95
CA ALA A 20 4.56 21.14 -9.38
C ALA A 20 5.90 21.55 -9.97
N ALA A 21 6.45 22.71 -9.59
CA ALA A 21 7.77 23.18 -10.04
C ALA A 21 8.89 22.24 -9.57
N GLN A 22 8.86 21.80 -8.31
CA GLN A 22 9.88 20.87 -7.78
C GLN A 22 9.80 19.48 -8.42
N VAL A 23 8.59 18.96 -8.67
CA VAL A 23 8.40 17.70 -9.39
C VAL A 23 8.90 17.81 -10.83
N SER A 24 8.66 18.94 -11.52
CA SER A 24 9.08 19.13 -12.91
C SER A 24 10.59 19.27 -13.08
N THR A 25 11.30 19.77 -12.08
CA THR A 25 12.77 20.02 -12.13
C THR A 25 13.58 18.95 -11.42
N GLY A 26 12.94 18.11 -10.61
CA GLY A 26 13.59 17.04 -9.85
C GLY A 26 14.05 15.91 -10.76
N SER A 27 15.33 15.58 -10.73
CA SER A 27 15.94 14.54 -11.59
C SER A 27 15.46 13.12 -11.29
N ASN A 28 14.81 12.90 -10.15
CA ASN A 28 14.28 11.60 -9.69
C ASN A 28 12.74 11.51 -9.70
N PHE A 29 12.07 12.46 -10.37
CA PHE A 29 10.60 12.54 -10.45
C PHE A 29 10.10 12.53 -11.91
N THR A 30 10.87 11.98 -12.84
CA THR A 30 10.51 12.03 -14.27
C THR A 30 9.22 11.28 -14.57
N LEU A 31 8.99 10.12 -13.93
CA LEU A 31 7.76 9.33 -14.07
C LEU A 31 6.58 10.00 -13.36
N LEU A 32 6.81 10.56 -12.17
CA LEU A 32 5.79 11.32 -11.45
C LEU A 32 5.36 12.55 -12.28
N TYR A 33 6.31 13.29 -12.84
CA TYR A 33 6.02 14.43 -13.67
C TYR A 33 5.19 14.05 -14.92
N ALA A 34 5.58 12.97 -15.60
CA ALA A 34 4.82 12.45 -16.73
C ALA A 34 3.36 12.08 -16.33
N ALA A 35 3.19 11.43 -15.18
CA ALA A 35 1.87 11.09 -14.66
C ALA A 35 1.04 12.35 -14.33
N VAL A 36 1.65 13.35 -13.65
CA VAL A 36 1.01 14.64 -13.32
C VAL A 36 0.57 15.40 -14.57
N GLN A 37 1.41 15.43 -15.62
CA GLN A 37 1.06 16.07 -16.90
C GLN A 37 -0.11 15.36 -17.57
N LYS A 38 -0.07 14.04 -17.65
CA LYS A 38 -1.12 13.24 -18.28
C LYS A 38 -2.46 13.31 -17.54
N ALA A 39 -2.42 13.38 -16.20
CA ALA A 39 -3.62 13.56 -15.38
C ALA A 39 -4.19 15.00 -15.42
N GLY A 40 -3.41 15.99 -15.94
CA GLY A 40 -3.82 17.40 -15.94
C GLY A 40 -3.70 18.09 -14.57
N LEU A 41 -2.99 17.49 -13.60
CA LEU A 41 -2.90 17.99 -12.22
C LEU A 41 -1.81 19.06 -12.01
N ALA A 42 -1.04 19.42 -13.03
CA ALA A 42 0.03 20.41 -12.91
C ALA A 42 -0.48 21.77 -12.39
N THR A 43 -1.65 22.23 -12.87
CA THR A 43 -2.28 23.48 -12.41
C THR A 43 -2.71 23.38 -10.94
N THR A 44 -3.33 22.28 -10.54
CA THR A 44 -3.76 22.02 -9.16
C THR A 44 -2.58 22.06 -8.19
N LEU A 45 -1.50 21.34 -8.50
CA LEU A 45 -0.29 21.28 -7.69
C LEU A 45 0.57 22.56 -7.76
N SER A 46 0.27 23.50 -8.65
CA SER A 46 0.81 24.86 -8.69
C SER A 46 -0.04 25.86 -7.90
N GLY A 47 -1.25 25.47 -7.49
CA GLY A 47 -2.19 26.34 -6.76
C GLY A 47 -1.70 26.73 -5.37
N THR A 48 -2.53 27.53 -4.68
CA THR A 48 -2.15 28.19 -3.41
C THR A 48 -1.94 27.21 -2.24
N GLY A 49 -2.44 25.97 -2.30
CA GLY A 49 -2.30 25.02 -1.19
C GLY A 49 -3.06 25.44 0.09
N PRO A 50 -2.66 24.96 1.27
CA PRO A 50 -1.47 24.08 1.51
C PRO A 50 -1.69 22.62 1.08
N PHE A 51 -0.61 21.99 0.57
CA PHE A 51 -0.64 20.59 0.19
C PHE A 51 0.48 19.80 0.88
N THR A 52 0.24 18.49 1.07
CA THR A 52 1.28 17.50 1.30
C THR A 52 1.24 16.49 0.17
N VAL A 53 2.37 16.23 -0.47
CA VAL A 53 2.45 15.22 -1.53
C VAL A 53 3.43 14.13 -1.11
N PHE A 54 2.94 12.89 -1.06
CA PHE A 54 3.76 11.70 -0.94
C PHE A 54 4.25 11.32 -2.33
N ALA A 55 5.46 11.76 -2.68
CA ALA A 55 6.01 11.70 -4.02
C ALA A 55 6.84 10.42 -4.23
N PRO A 56 6.36 9.43 -5.00
CA PRO A 56 7.18 8.30 -5.38
C PRO A 56 8.29 8.76 -6.34
N THR A 57 9.53 8.32 -6.09
CA THR A 57 10.66 8.55 -6.99
C THR A 57 10.58 7.62 -8.22
N ASP A 58 11.40 7.87 -9.24
CA ASP A 58 11.48 6.96 -10.41
C ASP A 58 11.85 5.53 -9.99
N SER A 59 12.70 5.38 -8.98
CA SER A 59 13.03 4.08 -8.37
C SER A 59 11.78 3.43 -7.73
N ALA A 60 10.94 4.23 -7.04
CA ALA A 60 9.70 3.77 -6.42
C ALA A 60 8.66 3.33 -7.47
N PHE A 61 8.55 4.06 -8.57
CA PHE A 61 7.71 3.67 -9.70
C PHE A 61 8.16 2.33 -10.29
N ASN A 62 9.47 2.17 -10.54
CA ASN A 62 10.04 0.92 -11.06
C ASN A 62 9.85 -0.25 -10.08
N ALA A 63 10.06 -0.02 -8.77
CA ALA A 63 9.83 -1.02 -7.74
C ALA A 63 8.34 -1.47 -7.67
N SER A 64 7.42 -0.57 -8.01
CA SER A 64 5.98 -0.86 -8.12
C SER A 64 5.57 -1.47 -9.48
N GLY A 65 6.52 -1.71 -10.40
CA GLY A 65 6.23 -2.20 -11.75
C GLY A 65 5.55 -1.18 -12.67
N ILE A 66 5.50 0.09 -12.27
CA ILE A 66 4.84 1.16 -13.03
C ILE A 66 5.87 1.90 -13.86
N THR A 67 6.07 1.42 -15.08
CA THR A 67 6.97 2.02 -16.07
C THR A 67 6.29 3.16 -16.83
N SER A 68 7.06 3.90 -17.65
CA SER A 68 6.50 4.89 -18.57
C SER A 68 5.46 4.30 -19.52
N SER A 69 5.64 3.05 -19.95
CA SER A 69 4.67 2.34 -20.79
C SER A 69 3.34 2.13 -20.04
N VAL A 70 3.39 1.73 -18.77
CA VAL A 70 2.19 1.58 -17.92
C VAL A 70 1.50 2.93 -17.73
N ILE A 71 2.24 3.99 -17.40
CA ILE A 71 1.69 5.36 -17.28
C ILE A 71 1.00 5.77 -18.59
N ASN A 72 1.60 5.47 -19.73
CA ASN A 72 1.03 5.79 -21.04
C ASN A 72 -0.21 4.97 -21.39
N SER A 73 -0.39 3.78 -20.84
CA SER A 73 -1.58 2.94 -21.05
C SER A 73 -2.77 3.32 -20.14
N LEU A 74 -2.50 3.92 -18.97
CA LEU A 74 -3.56 4.34 -18.07
C LEU A 74 -4.32 5.56 -18.62
N SER A 75 -5.62 5.66 -18.31
CA SER A 75 -6.41 6.85 -18.60
C SER A 75 -6.00 8.03 -17.73
N ALA A 76 -6.26 9.26 -18.17
CA ALA A 76 -6.03 10.46 -17.37
C ALA A 76 -6.79 10.40 -16.03
N GLY A 77 -8.05 9.92 -16.03
CA GLY A 77 -8.84 9.78 -14.80
C GLY A 77 -8.29 8.73 -13.82
N ALA A 78 -7.74 7.62 -14.31
CA ALA A 78 -7.08 6.63 -13.45
C ALA A 78 -5.83 7.22 -12.79
N LEU A 79 -5.02 7.96 -13.53
CA LEU A 79 -3.85 8.66 -12.98
C LEU A 79 -4.26 9.77 -12.00
N ASP A 80 -5.33 10.52 -12.30
CA ASP A 80 -5.88 11.53 -11.40
C ASP A 80 -6.25 10.92 -10.04
N THR A 81 -7.00 9.83 -10.04
CA THR A 81 -7.36 9.09 -8.82
C THR A 81 -6.12 8.67 -8.02
N ILE A 82 -5.12 8.08 -8.69
CA ILE A 82 -3.88 7.65 -8.04
C ILE A 82 -3.12 8.86 -7.46
N LEU A 83 -2.96 9.94 -8.22
CA LEU A 83 -2.20 11.11 -7.78
C LEU A 83 -2.90 11.90 -6.67
N LEU A 84 -4.22 12.02 -6.71
CA LEU A 84 -5.00 12.60 -5.62
C LEU A 84 -4.95 11.74 -4.35
N TYR A 85 -4.80 10.42 -4.48
CA TYR A 85 -4.54 9.52 -3.35
C TYR A 85 -3.17 9.75 -2.70
N HIS A 86 -2.19 10.29 -3.44
CA HIS A 86 -0.89 10.70 -2.92
C HIS A 86 -0.88 12.11 -2.31
N THR A 87 -2.00 12.84 -2.36
CA THR A 87 -2.06 14.26 -2.02
C THR A 87 -2.99 14.50 -0.83
N LEU A 88 -2.54 15.30 0.14
CA LEU A 88 -3.40 15.84 1.20
C LEU A 88 -3.65 17.32 0.94
N ALA A 89 -4.86 17.79 1.21
CA ALA A 89 -5.25 19.21 1.18
C ALA A 89 -4.87 19.92 2.50
N ALA A 90 -3.71 19.61 3.05
CA ALA A 90 -3.16 20.19 4.28
C ALA A 90 -1.64 20.08 4.26
N LYS A 91 -0.94 20.94 5.01
CA LYS A 91 0.50 20.81 5.24
C LYS A 91 0.72 19.96 6.49
N VAL A 92 1.29 18.77 6.32
CA VAL A 92 1.60 17.83 7.40
C VAL A 92 3.10 17.55 7.35
N LEU A 93 3.84 17.93 8.38
CA LEU A 93 5.25 17.59 8.54
C LEU A 93 5.38 16.20 9.18
N ALA A 94 6.53 15.57 9.02
CA ALA A 94 6.78 14.26 9.65
C ALA A 94 6.64 14.29 11.18
N ALA A 95 6.94 15.44 11.81
CA ALA A 95 6.77 15.63 13.25
C ALA A 95 5.30 15.79 13.68
N ASP A 96 4.39 16.13 12.76
CA ASP A 96 2.97 16.27 13.04
C ASP A 96 2.23 14.92 13.02
N VAL A 97 2.91 13.87 12.53
CA VAL A 97 2.36 12.51 12.51
C VAL A 97 2.37 11.93 13.92
N PRO A 98 1.20 11.57 14.49
CA PRO A 98 1.14 10.96 15.81
C PRO A 98 2.00 9.69 15.89
N ALA A 99 2.61 9.45 17.05
CA ALA A 99 3.26 8.17 17.32
C ALA A 99 2.21 7.04 17.37
N GLY A 100 2.54 5.91 16.76
CA GLY A 100 1.67 4.73 16.72
C GLY A 100 1.36 4.27 15.31
N PRO A 101 0.67 3.13 15.19
CA PRO A 101 0.25 2.59 13.90
C PRO A 101 -1.02 3.27 13.37
N ASP A 102 -1.16 3.30 12.07
CA ASP A 102 -2.41 3.44 11.32
C ASP A 102 -3.26 4.69 11.60
N ALA A 103 -2.62 5.85 11.84
CA ALA A 103 -3.36 7.10 11.87
C ALA A 103 -4.04 7.35 10.52
N LYS A 104 -5.38 7.31 10.52
CA LYS A 104 -6.19 7.49 9.30
C LYS A 104 -6.20 8.94 8.86
N VAL A 105 -5.85 9.20 7.62
CA VAL A 105 -5.85 10.55 7.01
C VAL A 105 -6.61 10.49 5.67
N VAL A 106 -7.50 11.45 5.45
CA VAL A 106 -8.26 11.56 4.20
C VAL A 106 -7.42 12.30 3.16
N THR A 107 -7.32 11.75 1.97
CA THR A 107 -6.58 12.32 0.84
C THR A 107 -7.43 13.34 0.05
N ALA A 108 -6.80 14.08 -0.85
CA ALA A 108 -7.51 14.98 -1.76
C ALA A 108 -8.46 14.23 -2.72
N GLY A 109 -8.24 12.93 -2.93
CA GLY A 109 -9.13 12.05 -3.69
C GLY A 109 -10.33 11.54 -2.92
N GLY A 110 -10.43 11.82 -1.60
CA GLY A 110 -11.52 11.38 -0.73
C GLY A 110 -11.28 10.02 -0.07
N ASP A 111 -10.40 9.18 -0.59
CA ASP A 111 -9.99 7.92 0.03
C ASP A 111 -9.03 8.17 1.22
N SER A 112 -8.87 7.16 2.06
CA SER A 112 -8.01 7.26 3.25
C SER A 112 -6.69 6.55 3.05
N ILE A 113 -5.61 7.20 3.48
CA ILE A 113 -4.31 6.59 3.75
C ILE A 113 -4.15 6.36 5.25
N PHE A 114 -3.23 5.49 5.61
CA PHE A 114 -2.90 5.15 6.99
C PHE A 114 -1.43 5.45 7.22
N VAL A 115 -1.15 6.30 8.19
CA VAL A 115 0.21 6.77 8.48
C VAL A 115 0.67 6.15 9.80
N THR A 116 1.81 5.49 9.77
CA THR A 116 2.48 4.90 10.94
C THR A 116 3.74 5.70 11.24
N ASN A 117 3.93 6.08 12.50
CA ASN A 117 5.16 6.69 13.00
C ASN A 117 5.72 5.82 14.14
N ASN A 118 6.83 5.13 13.88
CA ASN A 118 7.48 4.23 14.83
C ASN A 118 9.00 4.43 14.85
N ALA A 119 9.72 3.61 15.61
CA ALA A 119 11.17 3.68 15.75
C ALA A 119 11.93 3.53 14.41
N ASN A 120 11.31 2.94 13.37
CA ASN A 120 11.88 2.74 12.04
C ASN A 120 11.60 3.92 11.08
N GLY A 121 10.83 4.91 11.52
CA GLY A 121 10.48 6.11 10.78
C GLY A 121 8.99 6.27 10.51
N VAL A 122 8.68 7.10 9.51
CA VAL A 122 7.30 7.35 9.05
C VAL A 122 7.00 6.49 7.84
N PHE A 123 5.81 5.90 7.85
CA PHE A 123 5.29 5.04 6.77
C PHE A 123 3.90 5.50 6.37
N VAL A 124 3.54 5.29 5.12
CA VAL A 124 2.20 5.55 4.57
C VAL A 124 1.71 4.27 3.91
N ASN A 125 0.61 3.71 4.39
CA ASN A 125 0.14 2.38 3.97
C ASN A 125 1.25 1.32 4.02
N GLY A 126 2.11 1.36 5.05
CA GLY A 126 3.26 0.48 5.20
C GLY A 126 4.45 0.77 4.27
N ILE A 127 4.37 1.81 3.43
CA ILE A 127 5.45 2.24 2.54
C ILE A 127 6.29 3.31 3.23
N LYS A 128 7.60 3.10 3.30
CA LYS A 128 8.52 4.00 4.01
C LYS A 128 8.63 5.37 3.33
N VAL A 129 8.55 6.43 4.12
CA VAL A 129 8.97 7.79 3.74
C VAL A 129 10.50 7.80 3.71
N THR A 130 11.06 7.98 2.53
CA THR A 130 12.54 7.92 2.32
C THR A 130 13.22 9.26 2.55
N GLN A 131 12.51 10.36 2.28
CA GLN A 131 12.94 11.72 2.62
C GLN A 131 11.72 12.54 2.99
N ALA A 132 11.73 13.14 4.16
CA ALA A 132 10.63 13.93 4.68
C ALA A 132 10.90 15.44 4.57
N ASN A 133 9.82 16.22 4.62
CA ASN A 133 9.84 17.67 4.81
C ASN A 133 10.58 18.46 3.71
N ILE A 134 10.52 18.03 2.47
CA ILE A 134 11.02 18.83 1.33
C ILE A 134 10.07 20.03 1.18
N ALA A 135 10.56 21.23 1.48
CA ALA A 135 9.74 22.43 1.49
C ALA A 135 9.35 22.87 0.07
N ALA A 136 8.08 23.20 -0.13
CA ALA A 136 7.57 23.89 -1.31
C ALA A 136 6.84 25.16 -0.91
N SER A 137 6.72 26.13 -1.82
CA SER A 137 6.06 27.42 -1.52
C SER A 137 4.58 27.25 -1.19
N ASN A 138 3.95 26.18 -1.67
CA ASN A 138 2.53 25.87 -1.46
C ASN A 138 2.32 24.57 -0.68
N GLY A 139 3.35 24.06 0.03
CA GLY A 139 3.18 22.86 0.84
C GLY A 139 4.47 22.15 1.21
N VAL A 140 4.41 20.82 1.28
CA VAL A 140 5.54 19.95 1.61
C VAL A 140 5.48 18.68 0.75
N ILE A 141 6.65 18.15 0.41
CA ILE A 141 6.80 16.87 -0.28
C ILE A 141 7.49 15.88 0.66
N HIS A 142 6.98 14.66 0.70
CA HIS A 142 7.63 13.50 1.31
C HIS A 142 7.89 12.47 0.23
N THR A 143 9.14 12.06 0.01
CA THR A 143 9.42 10.98 -0.94
C THR A 143 9.11 9.63 -0.31
N ILE A 144 8.59 8.72 -1.11
CA ILE A 144 8.21 7.36 -0.69
C ILE A 144 8.84 6.30 -1.58
N GLY A 145 9.01 5.09 -1.02
CA GLY A 145 9.74 3.99 -1.67
C GLY A 145 8.93 3.19 -2.70
N ASN A 146 7.60 3.33 -2.73
CA ASN A 146 6.70 2.70 -3.69
C ASN A 146 5.53 3.63 -4.00
N VAL A 147 4.81 3.35 -5.09
CA VAL A 147 3.57 4.07 -5.43
C VAL A 147 2.43 3.59 -4.53
N LEU A 148 1.65 4.53 -3.99
CA LEU A 148 0.42 4.22 -3.26
C LEU A 148 -0.68 3.83 -4.24
N ILE A 149 -1.23 2.64 -4.08
CA ILE A 149 -2.36 2.18 -4.90
C ILE A 149 -3.63 2.25 -4.04
N PRO A 150 -4.63 3.05 -4.45
CA PRO A 150 -5.91 3.10 -3.73
C PRO A 150 -6.67 1.79 -3.84
N SER A 151 -7.61 1.56 -2.92
CA SER A 151 -8.50 0.39 -2.97
C SER A 151 -9.47 0.41 -4.14
N PHE A 152 -9.66 1.56 -4.79
CA PHE A 152 -10.69 1.81 -5.81
C PHE A 152 -12.11 1.42 -5.32
N GLY A 153 -12.37 1.54 -4.01
CA GLY A 153 -13.63 1.14 -3.40
C GLY A 153 -13.77 -0.36 -3.12
N ASN A 154 -12.81 -1.19 -3.50
CA ASN A 154 -12.86 -2.63 -3.31
C ASN A 154 -12.68 -3.02 -1.83
N ASN A 155 -13.52 -3.91 -1.34
CA ASN A 155 -13.29 -4.61 -0.08
C ASN A 155 -12.29 -5.78 -0.28
N LEU A 156 -11.95 -6.49 0.80
CA LEU A 156 -10.97 -7.60 0.77
C LEU A 156 -11.35 -8.67 -0.26
N VAL A 157 -12.61 -9.06 -0.33
CA VAL A 157 -13.07 -10.10 -1.28
C VAL A 157 -12.93 -9.62 -2.71
N GLN A 158 -13.41 -8.42 -3.02
CA GLN A 158 -13.31 -7.82 -4.35
C GLN A 158 -11.84 -7.60 -4.78
N ALA A 159 -10.97 -7.20 -3.84
CA ALA A 159 -9.54 -7.05 -4.12
C ALA A 159 -8.87 -8.41 -4.44
N VAL A 160 -9.27 -9.49 -3.78
CA VAL A 160 -8.80 -10.86 -4.08
C VAL A 160 -9.35 -11.33 -5.44
N GLU A 161 -10.62 -11.07 -5.73
CA GLU A 161 -11.25 -11.43 -7.02
C GLU A 161 -10.62 -10.73 -8.22
N ALA A 162 -10.16 -9.48 -8.04
CA ALA A 162 -9.49 -8.71 -9.10
C ALA A 162 -8.09 -9.23 -9.45
N ASP A 163 -7.50 -10.09 -8.61
CA ASP A 163 -6.14 -10.60 -8.79
C ASP A 163 -6.14 -12.04 -9.30
N THR A 164 -5.79 -12.23 -10.56
CA THR A 164 -5.77 -13.56 -11.21
C THR A 164 -4.80 -14.56 -10.55
N SER A 165 -3.77 -14.08 -9.84
CA SER A 165 -2.83 -14.94 -9.10
C SER A 165 -3.45 -15.54 -7.82
N LEU A 166 -4.64 -15.08 -7.42
CA LEU A 166 -5.40 -15.49 -6.24
C LEU A 166 -6.69 -16.26 -6.58
N SER A 167 -6.88 -16.68 -7.83
CA SER A 167 -8.12 -17.36 -8.27
C SER A 167 -8.42 -18.65 -7.51
N PHE A 168 -7.39 -19.36 -7.01
CA PHE A 168 -7.59 -20.54 -6.15
C PHE A 168 -8.10 -20.14 -4.77
N LEU A 169 -7.63 -19.02 -4.23
CA LEU A 169 -8.15 -18.47 -2.97
C LEU A 169 -9.63 -18.07 -3.13
N VAL A 170 -10.00 -17.43 -4.26
CA VAL A 170 -11.42 -17.14 -4.57
C VAL A 170 -12.25 -18.43 -4.55
N ALA A 171 -11.82 -19.49 -5.26
CA ALA A 171 -12.52 -20.76 -5.27
C ALA A 171 -12.64 -21.35 -3.86
N ALA A 172 -11.59 -21.28 -3.05
CA ALA A 172 -11.60 -21.76 -1.67
C ALA A 172 -12.59 -20.97 -0.78
N VAL A 173 -12.64 -19.64 -0.90
CA VAL A 173 -13.58 -18.78 -0.18
C VAL A 173 -15.01 -19.09 -0.59
N VAL A 174 -15.30 -19.23 -1.88
CA VAL A 174 -16.63 -19.60 -2.39
C VAL A 174 -17.03 -20.98 -1.85
N ARG A 175 -16.14 -21.98 -1.94
CA ARG A 175 -16.40 -23.33 -1.45
C ARG A 175 -16.62 -23.38 0.07
N ALA A 176 -15.78 -22.71 0.85
CA ALA A 176 -15.93 -22.64 2.31
C ALA A 176 -17.26 -22.00 2.71
N SER A 177 -17.70 -20.98 1.97
CA SER A 177 -18.95 -20.26 2.22
C SER A 177 -20.22 -21.09 1.98
N THR A 178 -20.12 -22.29 1.40
CA THR A 178 -21.24 -23.25 1.33
C THR A 178 -21.43 -24.04 2.63
N GLY A 179 -20.53 -23.91 3.60
CA GLY A 179 -20.62 -24.54 4.91
C GLY A 179 -21.48 -23.74 5.91
N SER A 180 -21.23 -23.98 7.20
CA SER A 180 -21.96 -23.31 8.29
C SER A 180 -21.57 -21.82 8.45
N THR A 181 -20.37 -21.42 7.98
CA THR A 181 -19.86 -20.06 8.06
C THR A 181 -19.69 -19.51 6.64
N ASN A 182 -20.37 -18.40 6.36
CA ASN A 182 -20.17 -17.70 5.09
C ASN A 182 -18.88 -16.83 5.20
N VAL A 183 -17.75 -17.41 4.84
CA VAL A 183 -16.42 -16.76 4.92
C VAL A 183 -16.38 -15.49 4.06
N ALA A 184 -16.99 -15.51 2.88
CA ALA A 184 -17.06 -14.34 2.01
C ALA A 184 -17.80 -13.16 2.67
N ALA A 185 -18.93 -13.44 3.32
CA ALA A 185 -19.70 -12.43 4.04
C ALA A 185 -18.91 -11.87 5.23
N VAL A 186 -18.25 -12.72 6.01
CA VAL A 186 -17.39 -12.27 7.13
C VAL A 186 -16.29 -11.35 6.64
N LEU A 187 -15.57 -11.71 5.59
CA LEU A 187 -14.48 -10.91 5.03
C LEU A 187 -14.96 -9.63 4.32
N SER A 188 -16.23 -9.58 3.88
CA SER A 188 -16.78 -8.39 3.21
C SER A 188 -17.31 -7.34 4.19
N THR A 189 -17.92 -7.76 5.31
CA THR A 189 -18.70 -6.88 6.19
C THR A 189 -18.39 -7.03 7.68
N GLY A 190 -17.64 -8.07 8.07
CA GLY A 190 -17.44 -8.44 9.49
C GLY A 190 -16.46 -7.59 10.27
N GLY A 191 -15.80 -6.59 9.65
CA GLY A 191 -14.84 -5.73 10.33
C GLY A 191 -13.62 -5.40 9.48
N ILE A 192 -12.55 -4.95 10.14
CA ILE A 192 -11.25 -4.68 9.53
C ILE A 192 -10.36 -5.90 9.73
N PHE A 193 -9.76 -6.40 8.66
CA PHE A 193 -8.92 -7.60 8.69
C PHE A 193 -7.61 -7.42 7.92
N THR A 194 -6.62 -8.21 8.30
CA THR A 194 -5.43 -8.47 7.51
C THR A 194 -5.49 -9.90 7.00
N VAL A 195 -5.32 -10.08 5.70
CA VAL A 195 -5.36 -11.38 5.03
C VAL A 195 -3.98 -11.74 4.49
N PHE A 196 -3.44 -12.87 4.94
CA PHE A 196 -2.30 -13.51 4.30
C PHE A 196 -2.81 -14.38 3.17
N ALA A 197 -2.77 -13.89 1.94
CA ALA A 197 -3.40 -14.49 0.76
C ALA A 197 -2.44 -15.43 0.01
N PRO A 198 -2.61 -16.77 0.12
CA PRO A 198 -1.79 -17.71 -0.62
C PRO A 198 -2.10 -17.64 -2.11
N THR A 199 -1.03 -17.60 -2.93
CA THR A 199 -1.14 -17.59 -4.38
C THR A 199 -1.61 -18.93 -4.95
N ASN A 200 -2.01 -18.96 -6.22
CA ASN A 200 -2.34 -20.21 -6.92
C ASN A 200 -1.20 -21.24 -6.83
N ASN A 201 0.08 -20.80 -6.86
CA ASN A 201 1.23 -21.66 -6.71
C ASN A 201 1.34 -22.23 -5.27
N ALA A 202 1.01 -21.41 -4.27
CA ALA A 202 0.95 -21.87 -2.87
C ALA A 202 -0.09 -23.00 -2.69
N PHE A 203 -1.27 -22.85 -3.29
CA PHE A 203 -2.30 -23.89 -3.27
C PHE A 203 -1.84 -25.17 -3.99
N ARG A 204 -1.18 -25.05 -5.15
CA ARG A 204 -0.62 -26.22 -5.86
C ARG A 204 0.41 -26.96 -5.02
N ALA A 205 1.29 -26.23 -4.35
CA ALA A 205 2.28 -26.80 -3.44
C ALA A 205 1.64 -27.50 -2.22
N ALA A 206 0.46 -27.03 -1.81
CA ALA A 206 -0.33 -27.65 -0.74
C ALA A 206 -1.20 -28.85 -1.22
N GLY A 207 -1.06 -29.29 -2.48
CA GLY A 207 -1.75 -30.46 -3.04
C GLY A 207 -3.06 -30.16 -3.79
N PHE A 208 -3.47 -28.89 -3.92
CA PHE A 208 -4.60 -28.51 -4.75
C PHE A 208 -4.14 -28.20 -6.17
N ALA A 209 -4.19 -29.19 -7.05
CA ALA A 209 -3.70 -29.07 -8.42
C ALA A 209 -4.44 -28.00 -9.23
N ASP A 210 -5.75 -27.88 -9.03
CA ASP A 210 -6.64 -26.98 -9.71
C ASP A 210 -7.85 -26.60 -8.82
N THR A 211 -8.74 -25.78 -9.35
CA THR A 211 -9.98 -25.37 -8.67
C THR A 211 -10.97 -26.52 -8.44
N SER A 212 -10.89 -27.59 -9.25
CA SER A 212 -11.74 -28.78 -9.07
C SER A 212 -11.37 -29.51 -7.77
N ALA A 213 -10.07 -29.63 -7.48
CA ALA A 213 -9.57 -30.20 -6.23
C ALA A 213 -10.03 -29.36 -5.01
N ILE A 214 -10.05 -28.02 -5.12
CA ILE A 214 -10.57 -27.13 -4.09
C ILE A 214 -12.07 -27.33 -3.90
N ASN A 215 -12.85 -27.43 -4.98
CA ASN A 215 -14.29 -27.63 -4.95
C ASN A 215 -14.68 -29.00 -4.37
N ALA A 216 -13.83 -30.01 -4.47
CA ALA A 216 -14.01 -31.33 -3.86
C ALA A 216 -13.69 -31.35 -2.36
N ALA A 217 -12.95 -30.36 -1.85
CA ALA A 217 -12.56 -30.28 -0.45
C ALA A 217 -13.76 -30.01 0.48
N SER A 218 -13.63 -30.41 1.76
CA SER A 218 -14.63 -30.14 2.78
C SER A 218 -14.76 -28.62 3.05
N PRO A 219 -15.97 -28.04 3.01
CA PRO A 219 -16.17 -26.64 3.39
C PRO A 219 -15.64 -26.32 4.80
N ALA A 220 -15.84 -27.22 5.76
CA ALA A 220 -15.37 -27.02 7.14
C ALA A 220 -13.84 -26.95 7.23
N THR A 221 -13.13 -27.84 6.51
CA THR A 221 -11.68 -27.83 6.44
C THR A 221 -11.15 -26.52 5.81
N LEU A 222 -11.76 -26.11 4.68
CA LEU A 222 -11.39 -24.85 4.04
C LEU A 222 -11.70 -23.64 4.93
N THR A 223 -12.82 -23.64 5.66
CA THR A 223 -13.14 -22.57 6.61
C THR A 223 -12.07 -22.47 7.69
N SER A 224 -11.64 -23.59 8.30
CA SER A 224 -10.58 -23.58 9.31
C SER A 224 -9.27 -23.02 8.75
N ILE A 225 -8.86 -23.49 7.57
CA ILE A 225 -7.64 -23.00 6.91
C ILE A 225 -7.77 -21.51 6.58
N LEU A 226 -8.86 -21.08 5.95
CA LEU A 226 -9.01 -19.68 5.53
C LEU A 226 -9.09 -18.72 6.71
N THR A 227 -9.78 -19.07 7.79
CA THR A 227 -9.84 -18.24 9.00
C THR A 227 -8.50 -18.18 9.73
N TYR A 228 -7.64 -19.20 9.54
CA TYR A 228 -6.26 -19.17 10.01
C TYR A 228 -5.35 -18.22 9.23
N HIS A 229 -5.71 -17.84 8.00
CA HIS A 229 -5.00 -16.85 7.19
C HIS A 229 -5.41 -15.40 7.51
N VAL A 230 -6.34 -15.19 8.44
CA VAL A 230 -6.93 -13.87 8.73
C VAL A 230 -6.64 -13.48 10.16
N ILE A 231 -6.13 -12.27 10.35
CA ILE A 231 -6.02 -11.62 11.67
C ILE A 231 -6.94 -10.41 11.74
N ALA A 232 -7.49 -10.13 12.91
CA ALA A 232 -8.32 -8.95 13.13
C ALA A 232 -7.44 -7.68 13.13
N GLY A 233 -7.97 -6.61 12.56
CA GLY A 233 -7.27 -5.34 12.44
C GLY A 233 -6.54 -5.17 11.11
N ARG A 234 -6.09 -3.94 10.87
CA ARG A 234 -5.26 -3.57 9.73
C ARG A 234 -3.81 -3.59 10.19
N VAL A 235 -2.99 -4.46 9.64
CA VAL A 235 -1.57 -4.57 9.97
C VAL A 235 -0.78 -4.45 8.68
N PHE A 236 -0.11 -3.32 8.48
CA PHE A 236 0.79 -3.13 7.35
C PHE A 236 2.14 -3.80 7.61
N SER A 237 2.95 -3.94 6.58
CA SER A 237 4.30 -4.53 6.72
C SER A 237 5.22 -3.73 7.65
N SER A 238 4.96 -2.42 7.83
CA SER A 238 5.66 -1.54 8.77
C SER A 238 5.35 -1.82 10.25
N ASP A 239 4.25 -2.53 10.50
CA ASP A 239 3.70 -2.78 11.84
C ASP A 239 4.02 -4.21 12.31
N LEU A 240 4.48 -5.07 11.39
CA LEU A 240 4.92 -6.42 11.71
C LEU A 240 6.14 -6.40 12.63
N THR A 241 6.14 -7.26 13.64
CA THR A 241 7.21 -7.34 14.64
C THR A 241 7.91 -8.69 14.58
N GLN A 242 9.25 -8.67 14.71
CA GLN A 242 10.05 -9.90 14.74
C GLN A 242 9.65 -10.81 15.90
N GLY A 243 9.29 -12.05 15.59
CA GLY A 243 8.91 -13.07 16.58
C GLY A 243 7.49 -12.92 17.14
N GLU A 244 6.69 -12.01 16.57
CA GLU A 244 5.30 -11.80 16.96
C GLU A 244 4.47 -13.07 16.73
N GLN A 245 3.61 -13.38 17.72
CA GLN A 245 2.58 -14.41 17.61
C GLN A 245 1.23 -13.74 17.43
N ALA A 246 0.78 -13.64 16.19
CA ALA A 246 -0.49 -13.01 15.85
C ALA A 246 -1.64 -14.03 15.97
N THR A 247 -2.66 -13.67 16.76
CA THR A 247 -3.88 -14.49 16.89
C THR A 247 -4.75 -14.33 15.66
N THR A 248 -5.09 -15.45 15.04
CA THR A 248 -5.92 -15.50 13.84
C THR A 248 -7.42 -15.59 14.18
N VAL A 249 -8.27 -15.40 13.20
CA VAL A 249 -9.74 -15.48 13.36
C VAL A 249 -10.19 -16.90 13.75
N ASN A 250 -9.43 -17.94 13.44
CA ASN A 250 -9.74 -19.29 13.92
C ASN A 250 -9.35 -19.54 15.39
N GLY A 251 -8.68 -18.59 16.04
CA GLY A 251 -8.30 -18.66 17.45
C GLY A 251 -6.86 -19.15 17.71
N GLU A 252 -6.20 -19.72 16.73
CA GLU A 252 -4.79 -20.14 16.84
C GLU A 252 -3.84 -19.03 16.42
N THR A 253 -2.53 -19.17 16.73
CA THR A 253 -1.53 -18.18 16.42
C THR A 253 -0.69 -18.56 15.20
N LEU A 254 -0.20 -17.54 14.49
CA LEU A 254 0.86 -17.66 13.49
C LEU A 254 2.08 -16.83 13.95
N THR A 255 3.27 -17.22 13.50
CA THR A 255 4.52 -16.55 13.87
C THR A 255 5.04 -15.71 12.72
N ILE A 256 5.34 -14.43 13.00
CA ILE A 256 5.96 -13.48 12.07
C ILE A 256 7.48 -13.52 12.25
N SER A 257 8.24 -13.52 11.14
CA SER A 257 9.70 -13.34 11.19
C SER A 257 10.17 -12.37 10.12
N LEU A 258 11.13 -11.51 10.50
CA LEU A 258 11.67 -10.45 9.63
C LEU A 258 13.20 -10.61 9.41
N SER A 259 13.82 -11.66 9.96
CA SER A 259 15.28 -11.80 10.02
C SER A 259 15.96 -12.05 8.66
N SER A 260 15.23 -12.62 7.69
CA SER A 260 15.72 -12.91 6.34
C SER A 260 14.72 -12.56 5.25
N GLY A 261 13.96 -11.48 5.47
CA GLY A 261 12.77 -11.08 4.73
C GLY A 261 11.52 -11.34 5.56
N ALA A 262 10.42 -10.70 5.18
CA ALA A 262 9.17 -10.88 5.89
C ALA A 262 8.57 -12.26 5.59
N THR A 263 8.38 -13.07 6.62
CA THR A 263 7.79 -14.41 6.54
C THR A 263 6.71 -14.59 7.60
N VAL A 264 5.80 -15.53 7.33
CA VAL A 264 4.76 -15.97 8.27
C VAL A 264 4.74 -17.50 8.32
N LYS A 265 4.60 -18.06 9.54
CA LYS A 265 4.60 -19.51 9.73
C LYS A 265 3.38 -19.94 10.54
N GLY A 266 2.63 -20.89 10.01
CA GLY A 266 1.58 -21.61 10.73
C GLY A 266 2.17 -22.74 11.60
N ASN A 267 1.38 -23.18 12.57
CA ASN A 267 1.81 -24.19 13.56
C ASN A 267 2.22 -25.50 12.92
N SER A 268 1.47 -25.97 11.94
CA SER A 268 1.74 -27.24 11.25
C SER A 268 2.58 -27.10 9.99
N ASN A 269 3.00 -25.89 9.60
CA ASN A 269 3.92 -25.71 8.48
C ASN A 269 5.34 -26.16 8.87
N THR A 270 6.00 -26.92 8.00
CA THR A 270 7.42 -27.33 8.19
C THR A 270 8.37 -26.15 8.00
N SER A 271 8.06 -25.25 7.05
CA SER A 271 8.82 -24.03 6.74
C SER A 271 7.94 -22.80 6.82
N ALA A 272 8.55 -21.63 7.01
CA ALA A 272 7.85 -20.35 6.93
C ALA A 272 7.49 -20.01 5.48
N SER A 273 6.35 -19.39 5.29
CA SER A 273 5.91 -18.80 4.02
C SER A 273 6.51 -17.42 3.84
N ASN A 274 7.06 -17.14 2.66
CA ASN A 274 7.50 -15.79 2.33
C ASN A 274 6.30 -14.89 2.03
N ILE A 275 6.35 -13.66 2.54
CA ILE A 275 5.43 -12.61 2.12
C ILE A 275 6.01 -11.98 0.85
N ILE A 276 5.40 -12.30 -0.30
CA ILE A 276 5.93 -11.95 -1.63
C ILE A 276 5.38 -10.66 -2.20
N ALA A 277 4.26 -10.18 -1.65
CA ALA A 277 3.73 -8.84 -1.91
C ALA A 277 3.02 -8.35 -0.66
N THR A 278 3.22 -7.08 -0.33
CA THR A 278 2.71 -6.47 0.90
C THR A 278 1.77 -5.31 0.61
N ASN A 279 0.95 -4.96 1.61
CA ASN A 279 0.25 -3.68 1.68
C ASN A 279 -0.76 -3.43 0.55
N ILE A 280 -1.42 -4.48 0.03
CA ILE A 280 -2.54 -4.32 -0.91
C ILE A 280 -3.74 -3.82 -0.11
N VAL A 281 -4.10 -2.56 -0.32
CA VAL A 281 -5.14 -1.88 0.47
C VAL A 281 -6.52 -2.25 -0.02
N ALA A 282 -7.40 -2.58 0.93
CA ALA A 282 -8.83 -2.71 0.72
C ALA A 282 -9.60 -1.74 1.66
N THR A 283 -10.85 -1.43 1.34
CA THR A 283 -11.67 -0.51 2.16
C THR A 283 -11.80 -1.00 3.60
N ASN A 284 -11.87 -2.31 3.79
CA ASN A 284 -12.03 -2.97 5.08
C ASN A 284 -10.81 -3.81 5.51
N GLY A 285 -9.61 -3.55 4.97
CA GLY A 285 -8.42 -4.29 5.41
C GLY A 285 -7.19 -4.09 4.56
N VAL A 286 -6.25 -5.02 4.71
CA VAL A 286 -5.03 -5.11 3.92
C VAL A 286 -4.74 -6.58 3.59
N ILE A 287 -4.13 -6.81 2.43
CA ILE A 287 -3.75 -8.14 1.96
C ILE A 287 -2.24 -8.20 1.81
N HIS A 288 -1.64 -9.30 2.28
CA HIS A 288 -0.26 -9.69 2.02
C HIS A 288 -0.27 -11.01 1.26
N LYS A 289 0.31 -11.05 0.06
CA LYS A 289 0.42 -12.32 -0.69
C LYS A 289 1.55 -13.18 -0.13
N ILE A 290 1.29 -14.47 -0.02
CA ILE A 290 2.22 -15.45 0.50
C ILE A 290 2.41 -16.62 -0.46
N ASP A 291 3.58 -17.28 -0.39
CA ASP A 291 3.98 -18.37 -1.29
C ASP A 291 3.67 -19.78 -0.77
N GLN A 292 3.11 -19.92 0.45
CA GLN A 292 2.62 -21.18 0.99
C GLN A 292 1.27 -21.02 1.68
N VAL A 293 0.45 -22.07 1.71
CA VAL A 293 -0.76 -22.13 2.53
C VAL A 293 -0.37 -22.32 4.00
N LEU A 294 -0.94 -21.51 4.88
CA LEU A 294 -0.73 -21.64 6.33
C LEU A 294 -1.63 -22.75 6.88
N LEU A 295 -1.04 -23.59 7.70
CA LEU A 295 -1.71 -24.72 8.32
C LEU A 295 -1.78 -24.52 9.84
N PRO A 296 -2.99 -24.61 10.43
CA PRO A 296 -3.21 -24.47 11.87
C PRO A 296 -2.57 -25.61 12.67
#